data_44583f415c9423af167cb4bdef39f8cc
#
_entry.id   44583f415c9423af167cb4bdef39f8cc
#
_cell.length_a   1.000
_cell.length_b   1.000
_cell.length_c   1.000
_cell.angle_alpha   90.00
_cell.angle_beta   90.00
_cell.angle_gamma   90.00
#
_symmetry.space_group_name_H-M   'P 1'
#
loop_
_entity.id
_entity.type
_entity.pdbx_description
1 polymer ?
#
loop_
_entity_poly.entity_id
_entity_poly.type
_entity_poly.pdbx_seq_one_letter_code
_entity_poly.pdbx_strand_id
1 'polypeptide(L)'
;MKHLSSAAVLAVALLTAAPACAETLTEQGVTREKMVAIMTRHGLPARIDKDSKGNVIVKSRIIDINYDVYFFNCTDGGCREIQFAAGWTSSTASLDRINEWNTTKRYLRAYSKPGNVIWAEQDAVVGRGTTDNIEDYVTTWGTMLVQFKEFMKL
;
A
#
# COMPACT_ATOMS: atom_id res chain seq x y z
N MET A 1 49.60 -35.70 36.64
CA MET A 1 49.04 -35.14 35.43
C MET A 1 47.59 -34.68 35.74
N LYS A 2 47.39 -33.38 35.87
CA LYS A 2 46.05 -32.81 36.20
C LYS A 2 45.48 -32.18 34.91
N HIS A 3 44.38 -32.76 34.40
CA HIS A 3 43.64 -32.19 33.27
C HIS A 3 42.71 -31.08 33.77
N LEU A 4 43.00 -29.86 33.37
CA LEU A 4 42.08 -28.73 33.54
C LEU A 4 41.13 -28.72 32.31
N SER A 5 39.85 -29.00 32.57
CA SER A 5 38.76 -28.81 31.56
C SER A 5 38.29 -27.36 31.62
N SER A 6 38.56 -26.60 30.57
CA SER A 6 37.98 -25.28 30.41
C SER A 6 36.56 -25.39 29.85
N ALA A 7 35.57 -25.01 30.62
CA ALA A 7 34.18 -24.89 30.17
C ALA A 7 34.01 -23.48 29.51
N ALA A 8 33.78 -23.47 28.22
CA ALA A 8 33.43 -22.24 27.50
C ALA A 8 31.94 -21.93 27.68
N VAL A 9 31.65 -20.82 28.36
CA VAL A 9 30.27 -20.32 28.52
C VAL A 9 29.92 -19.51 27.26
N LEU A 10 29.01 -20.06 26.45
CA LEU A 10 28.44 -19.33 25.30
C LEU A 10 27.39 -18.36 25.84
N ALA A 11 27.67 -17.06 25.82
CA ALA A 11 26.69 -16.01 26.10
C ALA A 11 25.80 -15.82 24.86
N VAL A 12 24.55 -16.26 24.91
CA VAL A 12 23.54 -15.96 23.90
C VAL A 12 22.98 -14.56 24.17
N ALA A 13 23.36 -13.61 23.33
CA ALA A 13 22.79 -12.26 23.34
C ALA A 13 21.36 -12.32 22.77
N LEU A 14 20.35 -12.20 23.63
CA LEU A 14 18.96 -11.97 23.19
C LEU A 14 18.86 -10.53 22.63
N LEU A 15 18.80 -10.42 21.32
CA LEU A 15 18.37 -9.17 20.68
C LEU A 15 16.88 -8.97 20.92
N THR A 16 16.52 -8.15 21.90
CA THR A 16 15.13 -7.69 22.07
C THR A 16 14.86 -6.66 20.95
N ALA A 17 14.07 -7.06 19.96
CA ALA A 17 13.51 -6.10 18.99
C ALA A 17 12.58 -5.15 19.75
N ALA A 18 12.92 -3.87 19.81
CA ALA A 18 12.04 -2.84 20.34
C ALA A 18 10.75 -2.78 19.48
N PRO A 19 9.55 -2.63 20.08
CA PRO A 19 8.35 -2.44 19.31
C PRO A 19 8.49 -1.17 18.46
N ALA A 20 8.21 -1.28 17.16
CA ALA A 20 8.17 -0.13 16.28
C ALA A 20 6.98 0.75 16.69
N CYS A 21 7.26 1.89 17.34
CA CYS A 21 6.21 2.86 17.64
C CYS A 21 5.73 3.55 16.35
N ALA A 22 4.44 3.85 16.28
CA ALA A 22 3.86 4.69 15.24
C ALA A 22 4.61 6.03 15.15
N GLU A 23 5.10 6.35 13.96
CA GLU A 23 5.74 7.64 13.72
C GLU A 23 4.71 8.68 13.31
N THR A 24 4.70 9.84 13.96
CA THR A 24 3.86 10.97 13.57
C THR A 24 4.37 11.54 12.24
N LEU A 25 3.50 11.68 11.27
CA LEU A 25 3.78 12.34 10.01
C LEU A 25 3.73 13.86 10.20
N THR A 26 4.60 14.57 9.48
CA THR A 26 4.55 16.03 9.44
C THR A 26 3.28 16.53 8.75
N GLU A 27 3.06 17.85 8.75
CA GLU A 27 1.99 18.46 7.94
C GLU A 27 2.14 18.17 6.44
N GLN A 28 3.37 17.91 5.97
CA GLN A 28 3.65 17.58 4.58
C GLN A 28 3.24 16.13 4.22
N GLY A 29 2.93 15.28 5.21
CA GLY A 29 2.46 13.92 4.99
C GLY A 29 3.58 12.91 4.73
N VAL A 30 3.53 12.13 3.66
CA VAL A 30 4.40 10.99 3.38
C VAL A 30 5.25 11.22 2.13
N THR A 31 6.53 10.83 2.20
CA THR A 31 7.38 10.73 1.00
C THR A 31 7.20 9.38 0.32
N ARG A 32 7.66 9.28 -0.94
CA ARG A 32 7.59 8.03 -1.72
C ARG A 32 8.45 6.93 -1.10
N GLU A 33 9.63 7.31 -0.61
CA GLU A 33 10.57 6.42 0.07
C GLU A 33 9.97 5.86 1.36
N LYS A 34 9.31 6.71 2.15
CA LYS A 34 8.60 6.29 3.37
C LYS A 34 7.43 5.37 3.03
N MET A 35 6.67 5.65 1.97
CA MET A 35 5.59 4.78 1.50
C MET A 35 6.12 3.40 1.10
N VAL A 36 7.23 3.34 0.34
CA VAL A 36 7.90 2.07 0.00
C VAL A 36 8.31 1.31 1.26
N ALA A 37 8.91 1.99 2.24
CA ALA A 37 9.33 1.37 3.50
C ALA A 37 8.14 0.79 4.29
N ILE A 38 7.01 1.52 4.36
CA ILE A 38 5.78 1.06 5.02
C ILE A 38 5.26 -0.19 4.32
N MET A 39 5.07 -0.14 3.00
CA MET A 39 4.53 -1.26 2.22
C MET A 39 5.43 -2.50 2.30
N THR A 40 6.74 -2.33 2.23
CA THR A 40 7.71 -3.44 2.35
C THR A 40 7.63 -4.08 3.73
N ARG A 41 7.45 -3.30 4.78
CA ARG A 41 7.25 -3.79 6.16
C ARG A 41 5.99 -4.66 6.28
N HIS A 42 4.95 -4.35 5.47
CA HIS A 42 3.73 -5.17 5.34
C HIS A 42 3.88 -6.37 4.39
N GLY A 43 5.10 -6.67 3.94
CA GLY A 43 5.36 -7.81 3.04
C GLY A 43 4.90 -7.58 1.60
N LEU A 44 4.59 -6.34 1.21
CA LEU A 44 4.21 -5.98 -0.14
C LEU A 44 5.44 -5.54 -0.94
N PRO A 45 5.66 -6.08 -2.15
CA PRO A 45 6.71 -5.57 -3.03
C PRO A 45 6.35 -4.13 -3.43
N ALA A 46 7.25 -3.19 -3.19
CA ALA A 46 7.03 -1.79 -3.54
C ALA A 46 8.29 -1.15 -4.12
N ARG A 47 8.14 -0.30 -5.13
CA ARG A 47 9.24 0.45 -5.72
C ARG A 47 8.76 1.79 -6.25
N ILE A 48 9.65 2.78 -6.22
CA ILE A 48 9.42 4.05 -6.91
C ILE A 48 9.60 3.82 -8.42
N ASP A 49 8.70 4.37 -9.22
CA ASP A 49 8.68 4.25 -10.67
C ASP A 49 7.98 5.47 -11.27
N LYS A 50 7.76 5.47 -12.58
CA LYS A 50 6.98 6.50 -13.29
C LYS A 50 5.77 5.87 -13.98
N ASP A 51 4.70 6.63 -14.04
CA ASP A 51 3.56 6.30 -14.90
C ASP A 51 3.84 6.68 -16.38
N SER A 52 2.90 6.39 -17.27
CA SER A 52 3.01 6.68 -18.71
C SER A 52 3.08 8.19 -19.03
N LYS A 53 2.76 9.05 -18.07
CA LYS A 53 2.82 10.54 -18.20
C LYS A 53 4.09 11.11 -17.56
N GLY A 54 4.95 10.26 -16.97
CA GLY A 54 6.18 10.67 -16.28
C GLY A 54 6.00 11.07 -14.82
N ASN A 55 4.79 10.96 -14.23
CA ASN A 55 4.59 11.22 -12.80
C ASN A 55 5.30 10.15 -11.97
N VAL A 56 5.98 10.59 -10.91
CA VAL A 56 6.65 9.67 -9.98
C VAL A 56 5.62 9.06 -9.04
N ILE A 57 5.50 7.74 -9.07
CA ILE A 57 4.54 6.93 -8.32
C ILE A 57 5.26 5.81 -7.56
N VAL A 58 4.54 5.11 -6.69
CA VAL A 58 5.00 3.84 -6.13
C VAL A 58 4.18 2.72 -6.77
N LYS A 59 4.87 1.77 -7.42
CA LYS A 59 4.27 0.56 -7.97
C LYS A 59 4.34 -0.56 -6.97
N SER A 60 3.27 -1.34 -6.89
CA SER A 60 3.17 -2.47 -5.99
C SER A 60 2.31 -3.59 -6.58
N ARG A 61 2.24 -4.71 -5.87
CA ARG A 61 1.42 -5.85 -6.21
C ARG A 61 0.91 -6.56 -4.95
N ILE A 62 -0.33 -6.99 -4.99
CA ILE A 62 -0.91 -7.89 -3.99
C ILE A 62 -1.42 -9.14 -4.71
N ILE A 63 -0.93 -10.32 -4.31
CA ILE A 63 -1.17 -11.58 -5.03
C ILE A 63 -0.76 -11.43 -6.51
N ASP A 64 -1.72 -11.38 -7.42
CA ASP A 64 -1.55 -11.21 -8.86
C ASP A 64 -2.07 -9.86 -9.40
N ILE A 65 -2.44 -8.94 -8.51
CA ILE A 65 -3.02 -7.63 -8.86
C ILE A 65 -1.94 -6.55 -8.74
N ASN A 66 -1.53 -5.99 -9.88
CA ASN A 66 -0.67 -4.81 -9.88
C ASN A 66 -1.49 -3.56 -9.60
N TYR A 67 -0.91 -2.63 -8.84
CA TYR A 67 -1.50 -1.34 -8.56
C TYR A 67 -0.45 -0.26 -8.36
N ASP A 68 -0.88 0.97 -8.50
CA ASP A 68 -0.06 2.16 -8.36
C ASP A 68 -0.52 2.98 -7.15
N VAL A 69 0.41 3.68 -6.49
CA VAL A 69 0.11 4.71 -5.49
C VAL A 69 0.55 6.05 -6.08
N TYR A 70 -0.40 6.92 -6.27
CA TYR A 70 -0.23 8.30 -6.71
C TYR A 70 -0.11 9.23 -5.51
N PHE A 71 0.54 10.37 -5.71
CA PHE A 71 0.84 11.35 -4.67
C PHE A 71 0.38 12.74 -5.10
N PHE A 72 -0.32 13.44 -4.20
CA PHE A 72 -0.89 14.75 -4.47
C PHE A 72 -0.58 15.74 -3.36
N ASN A 73 -0.71 17.03 -3.67
CA ASN A 73 -0.43 18.12 -2.74
C ASN A 73 0.96 17.98 -2.10
N CYS A 74 1.96 17.77 -2.97
CA CYS A 74 3.34 17.52 -2.58
C CYS A 74 4.13 18.82 -2.39
N THR A 75 5.02 18.80 -1.40
CA THR A 75 6.09 19.76 -1.15
C THR A 75 7.42 19.01 -1.05
N ASP A 76 8.52 19.72 -0.76
CA ASP A 76 9.84 19.08 -0.58
C ASP A 76 9.86 18.08 0.59
N GLY A 77 8.95 18.22 1.57
CA GLY A 77 8.88 17.37 2.75
C GLY A 77 7.95 16.15 2.62
N GLY A 78 7.20 16.01 1.52
CA GLY A 78 6.26 14.91 1.31
C GLY A 78 4.95 15.31 0.64
N CYS A 79 3.99 14.41 0.61
CA CYS A 79 2.70 14.59 -0.02
C CYS A 79 1.57 14.37 0.97
N ARG A 80 0.60 15.29 1.01
CA ARG A 80 -0.50 15.28 1.99
C ARG A 80 -1.61 14.29 1.64
N GLU A 81 -1.67 13.88 0.39
CA GLU A 81 -2.70 12.97 -0.11
C GLU A 81 -2.06 11.90 -0.97
N ILE A 82 -2.61 10.70 -0.87
CA ILE A 82 -2.25 9.57 -1.72
C ILE A 82 -3.51 8.95 -2.31
N GLN A 83 -3.35 8.28 -3.46
CA GLN A 83 -4.41 7.50 -4.09
C GLN A 83 -3.83 6.16 -4.51
N PHE A 84 -4.44 5.09 -4.04
CA PHE A 84 -4.24 3.76 -4.58
C PHE A 84 -5.10 3.59 -5.82
N ALA A 85 -4.56 2.98 -6.87
CA ALA A 85 -5.29 2.78 -8.12
C ALA A 85 -4.88 1.49 -8.82
N ALA A 86 -5.87 0.74 -9.30
CA ALA A 86 -5.69 -0.42 -10.15
C ALA A 86 -6.64 -0.37 -11.34
N GLY A 87 -6.21 -0.87 -12.50
CA GLY A 87 -7.00 -0.83 -13.72
C GLY A 87 -6.96 -2.15 -14.47
N TRP A 88 -8.09 -2.52 -15.07
CA TRP A 88 -8.26 -3.72 -15.88
C TRP A 88 -8.97 -3.39 -17.18
N THR A 89 -8.59 -4.07 -18.26
CA THR A 89 -9.40 -4.12 -19.48
C THR A 89 -10.30 -5.33 -19.37
N SER A 90 -11.61 -5.14 -19.44
CA SER A 90 -12.58 -6.22 -19.34
C SER A 90 -13.79 -5.97 -20.25
N SER A 91 -14.10 -6.93 -21.13
CA SER A 91 -15.28 -6.88 -21.99
C SER A 91 -16.57 -7.29 -21.29
N THR A 92 -16.49 -7.84 -20.07
CA THR A 92 -17.63 -8.41 -19.33
C THR A 92 -18.13 -7.55 -18.18
N ALA A 93 -17.38 -6.52 -17.80
CA ALA A 93 -17.78 -5.68 -16.69
C ALA A 93 -18.84 -4.67 -17.11
N SER A 94 -19.99 -4.72 -16.47
CA SER A 94 -21.12 -3.81 -16.71
C SER A 94 -21.11 -2.64 -15.75
N LEU A 95 -21.70 -1.51 -16.18
CA LEU A 95 -21.92 -0.35 -15.30
C LEU A 95 -22.83 -0.69 -14.11
N ASP A 96 -23.77 -1.60 -14.29
CA ASP A 96 -24.66 -2.02 -13.20
C ASP A 96 -23.87 -2.69 -12.07
N ARG A 97 -22.90 -3.54 -12.39
CA ARG A 97 -22.04 -4.16 -11.38
C ARG A 97 -21.11 -3.13 -10.69
N ILE A 98 -20.62 -2.16 -11.43
CA ILE A 98 -19.85 -1.06 -10.85
C ILE A 98 -20.72 -0.25 -9.87
N ASN A 99 -21.95 0.06 -10.24
CA ASN A 99 -22.90 0.76 -9.39
C ASN A 99 -23.30 -0.08 -8.17
N GLU A 100 -23.53 -1.38 -8.34
CA GLU A 100 -23.79 -2.32 -7.25
C GLU A 100 -22.62 -2.33 -6.24
N TRP A 101 -21.38 -2.39 -6.72
CA TRP A 101 -20.21 -2.28 -5.87
C TRP A 101 -20.21 -0.97 -5.07
N ASN A 102 -20.31 0.16 -5.75
CA ASN A 102 -20.24 1.48 -5.14
C ASN A 102 -21.36 1.76 -4.13
N THR A 103 -22.51 1.11 -4.26
CA THR A 103 -23.65 1.28 -3.34
C THR A 103 -23.63 0.31 -2.17
N THR A 104 -22.94 -0.83 -2.30
CA THR A 104 -22.91 -1.89 -1.27
C THR A 104 -21.58 -2.01 -0.53
N LYS A 105 -20.49 -1.45 -1.07
CA LYS A 105 -19.15 -1.51 -0.50
C LYS A 105 -18.62 -0.13 -0.14
N ARG A 106 -17.62 -0.10 0.75
CA ARG A 106 -17.00 1.13 1.25
C ARG A 106 -15.52 1.16 0.86
N TYR A 107 -14.90 2.32 1.03
CA TYR A 107 -13.47 2.60 0.90
C TYR A 107 -12.91 2.56 -0.51
N LEU A 108 -13.33 1.66 -1.38
CA LEU A 108 -12.89 1.55 -2.76
C LEU A 108 -14.02 1.98 -3.68
N ARG A 109 -13.79 3.02 -4.48
CA ARG A 109 -14.67 3.43 -5.56
C ARG A 109 -14.24 2.79 -6.88
N ALA A 110 -15.20 2.49 -7.74
CA ALA A 110 -14.94 1.95 -9.07
C ALA A 110 -15.66 2.76 -10.15
N TYR A 111 -15.07 2.81 -11.34
CA TYR A 111 -15.65 3.46 -12.50
C TYR A 111 -15.11 2.88 -13.81
N SER A 112 -15.83 3.12 -14.90
CA SER A 112 -15.42 2.70 -16.25
C SER A 112 -14.89 3.89 -17.04
N LYS A 113 -13.86 3.64 -17.85
CA LYS A 113 -13.34 4.57 -18.87
C LYS A 113 -13.58 4.01 -20.28
N PRO A 114 -13.52 4.84 -21.33
CA PRO A 114 -13.57 4.38 -22.71
C PRO A 114 -12.56 3.25 -22.97
N GLY A 115 -12.91 2.30 -23.84
CA GLY A 115 -12.09 1.14 -24.15
C GLY A 115 -12.27 -0.03 -23.18
N ASN A 116 -13.41 -0.08 -22.46
CA ASN A 116 -13.73 -1.13 -21.49
C ASN A 116 -12.70 -1.24 -20.35
N VAL A 117 -12.14 -0.12 -19.96
CA VAL A 117 -11.18 -0.05 -18.84
C VAL A 117 -11.95 0.23 -17.56
N ILE A 118 -11.78 -0.64 -16.57
CA ILE A 118 -12.34 -0.48 -15.22
C ILE A 118 -11.22 -0.03 -14.31
N TRP A 119 -11.49 0.98 -13.51
CA TRP A 119 -10.61 1.48 -12.47
C TRP A 119 -11.22 1.24 -11.10
N ALA A 120 -10.36 0.87 -10.16
CA ALA A 120 -10.62 0.84 -8.73
C ALA A 120 -9.66 1.81 -8.05
N GLU A 121 -10.16 2.67 -7.17
CA GLU A 121 -9.38 3.70 -6.51
C GLU A 121 -9.79 3.85 -5.04
N GLN A 122 -8.80 4.22 -4.21
CA GLN A 122 -9.00 4.63 -2.82
C GLN A 122 -8.15 5.87 -2.55
N ASP A 123 -8.77 6.95 -2.14
CA ASP A 123 -8.10 8.18 -1.73
C ASP A 123 -7.84 8.18 -0.22
N ALA A 124 -6.71 8.75 0.20
CA ALA A 124 -6.37 8.91 1.60
C ALA A 124 -5.68 10.25 1.88
N VAL A 125 -6.15 10.96 2.89
CA VAL A 125 -5.49 12.14 3.44
C VAL A 125 -4.53 11.69 4.53
N VAL A 126 -3.23 11.94 4.32
CA VAL A 126 -2.14 11.44 5.18
C VAL A 126 -1.34 12.55 5.87
N GLY A 127 -1.59 13.81 5.51
CA GLY A 127 -1.02 14.96 6.22
C GLY A 127 -1.48 15.01 7.67
N ARG A 128 -0.55 15.20 8.62
CA ARG A 128 -0.79 15.22 10.08
C ARG A 128 -1.26 13.88 10.67
N GLY A 129 -1.17 12.78 9.93
CA GLY A 129 -1.49 11.44 10.41
C GLY A 129 -0.30 10.76 11.08
N THR A 130 -0.38 9.44 11.14
CA THR A 130 0.70 8.57 11.60
C THR A 130 1.03 7.53 10.55
N THR A 131 2.16 6.83 10.70
CA THR A 131 2.47 5.68 9.85
C THR A 131 1.43 4.59 9.98
N ASP A 132 0.84 4.38 11.15
CA ASP A 132 -0.22 3.39 11.39
C ASP A 132 -1.48 3.71 10.57
N ASN A 133 -1.83 5.00 10.43
CA ASN A 133 -2.95 5.37 9.56
C ASN A 133 -2.69 4.96 8.10
N ILE A 134 -1.44 5.09 7.61
CA ILE A 134 -1.09 4.62 6.26
C ILE A 134 -1.17 3.10 6.18
N GLU A 135 -0.73 2.39 7.21
CA GLU A 135 -0.82 0.93 7.31
C GLU A 135 -2.27 0.44 7.25
N ASP A 136 -3.18 1.14 7.91
CA ASP A 136 -4.62 0.89 7.84
C ASP A 136 -5.16 1.08 6.41
N TYR A 137 -4.73 2.15 5.71
CA TYR A 137 -5.11 2.36 4.31
C TYR A 137 -4.56 1.25 3.39
N VAL A 138 -3.30 0.84 3.57
CA VAL A 138 -2.68 -0.25 2.80
C VAL A 138 -3.44 -1.56 3.00
N THR A 139 -3.78 -1.89 4.25
CA THR A 139 -4.53 -3.10 4.61
C THR A 139 -5.95 -3.07 4.04
N THR A 140 -6.64 -1.94 4.18
CA THR A 140 -8.00 -1.76 3.65
C THR A 140 -8.01 -1.85 2.13
N TRP A 141 -7.06 -1.17 1.46
CA TRP A 141 -6.89 -1.25 0.01
C TRP A 141 -6.71 -2.69 -0.45
N GLY A 142 -5.76 -3.42 0.15
CA GLY A 142 -5.48 -4.80 -0.23
C GLY A 142 -6.71 -5.71 -0.10
N THR A 143 -7.44 -5.58 1.00
CA THR A 143 -8.66 -6.35 1.25
C THR A 143 -9.76 -6.03 0.22
N MET A 144 -10.01 -4.73 0.00
CA MET A 144 -11.05 -4.29 -0.92
C MET A 144 -10.70 -4.60 -2.38
N LEU A 145 -9.43 -4.50 -2.76
CA LEU A 145 -8.97 -4.76 -4.12
C LEU A 145 -9.17 -6.24 -4.52
N VAL A 146 -8.86 -7.17 -3.62
CA VAL A 146 -9.09 -8.60 -3.84
C VAL A 146 -10.58 -8.89 -3.96
N GLN A 147 -11.41 -8.37 -3.05
CA GLN A 147 -12.86 -8.54 -3.10
C GLN A 147 -13.46 -7.92 -4.39
N PHE A 148 -12.94 -6.76 -4.83
CA PHE A 148 -13.39 -6.11 -6.06
C PHE A 148 -13.09 -6.95 -7.29
N LYS A 149 -11.87 -7.49 -7.39
CA LYS A 149 -11.50 -8.38 -8.49
C LYS A 149 -12.42 -9.61 -8.58
N GLU A 150 -12.67 -10.27 -7.45
CA GLU A 150 -13.60 -11.41 -7.38
C GLU A 150 -15.03 -11.02 -7.73
N PHE A 151 -15.53 -9.92 -7.15
CA PHE A 151 -16.86 -9.41 -7.42
C PHE A 151 -17.06 -9.10 -8.90
N MET A 152 -16.10 -8.44 -9.53
CA MET A 152 -16.17 -8.05 -10.96
C MET A 152 -15.80 -9.20 -11.91
N LYS A 153 -15.27 -10.32 -11.43
CA LYS A 153 -14.73 -11.45 -12.22
C LYS A 153 -13.63 -11.04 -13.19
N LEU A 154 -12.64 -10.28 -12.67
CA LEU A 154 -11.51 -9.73 -13.42
C LEU A 154 -10.29 -10.68 -13.39
#